data_d73e858b38e5173149b508ffe4ebca80
#
_entry.id   d73e858b38e5173149b508ffe4ebca80
#
_cell.length_a   1.000
_cell.length_b   1.000
_cell.length_c   1.000
_cell.angle_alpha   90.00
_cell.angle_beta   90.00
_cell.angle_gamma   90.00
#
_symmetry.space_group_name_H-M   'P 1'
#
loop_
_entity.id
_entity.type
_entity.pdbx_description
1 polymer ?
#
loop_
_entity_poly.entity_id
_entity_poly.type
_entity_poly.pdbx_seq_one_letter_code
_entity_poly.pdbx_strand_id
1 'polypeptide(L)'
;MKMWAGRFRQPLDPEFERWQRSFPFDQCLIEEELSASRAHARALAAAGVLSQAELDAILRGLEQIGQQAANPEFLQDEEAEDVHHFVEKQLVALVGETGYKLHSGRSRNEQIATDLRLYVRRSIDNLQGGLGELLEALIGDRKSVV
;
A
#
# COMPACT_ATOMS: atom_id res chain seq x y z
N MET A 1 2.80 -12.71 -12.09
CA MET A 1 3.68 -12.53 -13.30
C MET A 1 4.55 -11.33 -13.04
N LYS A 2 5.88 -11.45 -13.13
CA LYS A 2 6.79 -10.32 -12.88
C LYS A 2 6.61 -9.24 -13.94
N MET A 3 6.58 -7.97 -13.54
CA MET A 3 6.29 -6.81 -14.42
C MET A 3 7.21 -6.72 -15.63
N TRP A 4 8.43 -7.23 -15.56
CA TRP A 4 9.46 -7.13 -16.58
C TRP A 4 9.67 -8.40 -17.39
N ALA A 5 8.95 -9.50 -17.09
CA ALA A 5 9.16 -10.83 -17.68
C ALA A 5 9.03 -10.86 -19.21
N GLY A 6 8.28 -9.93 -19.82
CA GLY A 6 8.11 -9.86 -21.27
C GLY A 6 9.26 -9.22 -22.05
N ARG A 7 10.21 -8.56 -21.38
CA ARG A 7 11.32 -7.82 -22.04
C ARG A 7 12.63 -8.61 -22.12
N PHE A 8 12.79 -9.62 -21.28
CA PHE A 8 14.01 -10.40 -21.19
C PHE A 8 13.78 -11.84 -21.64
N ARG A 9 14.75 -12.38 -22.40
CA ARG A 9 14.71 -13.77 -22.88
C ARG A 9 15.17 -14.78 -21.83
N GLN A 10 15.80 -14.30 -20.76
CA GLN A 10 16.29 -15.11 -19.65
C GLN A 10 15.78 -14.50 -18.33
N PRO A 11 15.58 -15.33 -17.29
CA PRO A 11 15.26 -14.83 -15.95
C PRO A 11 16.40 -13.92 -15.45
N LEU A 12 16.04 -12.96 -14.57
CA LEU A 12 17.03 -12.14 -13.88
C LEU A 12 17.93 -13.01 -13.00
N ASP A 13 19.16 -12.54 -12.79
CA ASP A 13 20.04 -13.13 -11.81
C ASP A 13 19.39 -13.07 -10.41
N PRO A 14 19.32 -14.18 -9.66
CA PRO A 14 18.61 -14.25 -8.39
C PRO A 14 19.17 -13.30 -7.30
N GLU A 15 20.48 -12.99 -7.36
CA GLU A 15 21.09 -12.05 -6.42
C GLU A 15 20.71 -10.62 -6.75
N PHE A 16 20.74 -10.26 -8.03
CA PHE A 16 20.28 -8.97 -8.51
C PHE A 16 18.79 -8.76 -8.23
N GLU A 17 17.97 -9.78 -8.42
CA GLU A 17 16.54 -9.74 -8.13
C GLU A 17 16.27 -9.48 -6.65
N ARG A 18 17.01 -10.13 -5.74
CA ARG A 18 16.90 -9.86 -4.31
C ARG A 18 17.39 -8.46 -3.94
N TRP A 19 18.45 -7.98 -4.57
CA TRP A 19 19.00 -6.66 -4.31
C TRP A 19 18.05 -5.53 -4.69
N GLN A 20 17.31 -5.65 -5.79
CA GLN A 20 16.39 -4.62 -6.26
C GLN A 20 15.03 -4.61 -5.55
N ARG A 21 14.72 -5.63 -4.74
CA ARG A 21 13.44 -5.70 -4.01
C ARG A 21 13.37 -4.64 -2.93
N SER A 22 12.28 -3.88 -2.94
CA SER A 22 11.98 -2.89 -1.90
C SER A 22 10.94 -3.34 -0.88
N PHE A 23 10.20 -4.43 -1.15
CA PHE A 23 9.09 -4.89 -0.30
C PHE A 23 9.43 -5.01 1.20
N PRO A 24 10.61 -5.53 1.62
CA PRO A 24 10.97 -5.58 3.03
C PRO A 24 11.02 -4.21 3.73
N PHE A 25 11.17 -3.13 2.95
CA PHE A 25 11.23 -1.76 3.45
C PHE A 25 9.91 -1.02 3.26
N ASP A 26 9.30 -1.13 2.07
CA ASP A 26 8.12 -0.33 1.70
C ASP A 26 6.79 -0.98 2.12
N GLN A 27 6.79 -2.19 2.67
CA GLN A 27 5.61 -2.78 3.31
C GLN A 27 4.99 -1.88 4.40
N CYS A 28 5.76 -0.95 4.97
CA CYS A 28 5.25 0.05 5.91
C CYS A 28 4.24 1.03 5.28
N LEU A 29 4.17 1.10 3.94
CA LEU A 29 3.24 1.92 3.18
C LEU A 29 1.93 1.19 2.83
N ILE A 30 1.70 -0.02 3.36
CA ILE A 30 0.54 -0.85 2.99
C ILE A 30 -0.80 -0.12 3.19
N GLU A 31 -0.95 0.65 4.26
CA GLU A 31 -2.18 1.40 4.54
C GLU A 31 -2.41 2.50 3.51
N GLU A 32 -1.35 3.20 3.12
CA GLU A 32 -1.39 4.26 2.13
C GLU A 32 -1.72 3.71 0.75
N GLU A 33 -1.06 2.62 0.33
CA GLU A 33 -1.35 1.94 -0.93
C GLU A 33 -2.81 1.47 -0.99
N LEU A 34 -3.32 0.84 0.06
CA LEU A 34 -4.72 0.42 0.11
C LEU A 34 -5.68 1.62 0.05
N SER A 35 -5.35 2.73 0.71
CA SER A 35 -6.16 3.95 0.67
C SER A 35 -6.17 4.57 -0.73
N ALA A 36 -5.00 4.73 -1.34
CA ALA A 36 -4.84 5.25 -2.70
C ALA A 36 -5.53 4.35 -3.73
N SER A 37 -5.38 3.03 -3.61
CA SER A 37 -6.00 2.04 -4.49
C SER A 37 -7.52 2.04 -4.41
N ARG A 38 -8.12 2.22 -3.22
CA ARG A 38 -9.59 2.40 -3.08
C ARG A 38 -10.07 3.67 -3.78
N ALA A 39 -9.34 4.77 -3.66
CA ALA A 39 -9.69 6.01 -4.34
C ALA A 39 -9.58 5.87 -5.86
N HIS A 40 -8.53 5.23 -6.34
CA HIS A 40 -8.33 4.97 -7.78
C HIS A 40 -9.41 4.05 -8.36
N ALA A 41 -9.79 2.98 -7.65
CA ALA A 41 -10.88 2.10 -8.09
C ALA A 41 -12.20 2.86 -8.27
N ARG A 42 -12.53 3.78 -7.35
CA ARG A 42 -13.72 4.64 -7.48
C ARG A 42 -13.61 5.58 -8.69
N ALA A 43 -12.44 6.14 -8.95
CA ALA A 43 -12.21 6.98 -10.12
C ALA A 43 -12.35 6.19 -11.43
N LEU A 44 -11.85 4.96 -11.50
CA LEU A 44 -12.03 4.07 -12.66
C LEU A 44 -13.49 3.73 -12.90
N ALA A 45 -14.27 3.50 -11.85
CA ALA A 45 -15.70 3.27 -11.98
C ALA A 45 -16.44 4.53 -12.47
N ALA A 46 -16.11 5.70 -11.94
CA ALA A 46 -16.65 6.97 -12.41
C ALA A 46 -16.32 7.26 -13.89
N ALA A 47 -15.15 6.80 -14.35
CA ALA A 47 -14.70 6.89 -15.74
C ALA A 47 -15.31 5.79 -16.65
N GLY A 48 -16.10 4.86 -16.12
CA GLY A 48 -16.72 3.77 -16.87
C GLY A 48 -15.75 2.61 -17.23
N VAL A 49 -14.56 2.57 -16.64
CA VAL A 49 -13.58 1.49 -16.84
C VAL A 49 -13.95 0.26 -16.02
N LEU A 50 -14.50 0.46 -14.81
CA LEU A 50 -15.04 -0.60 -13.96
C LEU A 50 -16.56 -0.51 -13.92
N SER A 51 -17.22 -1.67 -14.01
CA SER A 51 -18.62 -1.80 -13.63
C SER A 51 -18.77 -1.69 -12.10
N GLN A 52 -19.99 -1.44 -11.63
CA GLN A 52 -20.27 -1.39 -10.18
C GLN A 52 -19.90 -2.71 -9.48
N ALA A 53 -20.20 -3.85 -10.10
CA ALA A 53 -19.89 -5.17 -9.54
C ALA A 53 -18.38 -5.40 -9.40
N GLU A 54 -17.59 -4.94 -10.39
CA GLU A 54 -16.12 -5.02 -10.34
C GLU A 54 -15.54 -4.07 -9.28
N LEU A 55 -16.08 -2.85 -9.17
CA LEU A 55 -15.70 -1.92 -8.10
C LEU A 55 -15.94 -2.53 -6.73
N ASP A 56 -17.14 -3.08 -6.50
CA ASP A 56 -17.49 -3.69 -5.22
C ASP A 56 -16.60 -4.88 -4.88
N ALA A 57 -16.24 -5.69 -5.87
CA ALA A 57 -15.31 -6.81 -5.69
C ALA A 57 -13.90 -6.31 -5.30
N ILE A 58 -13.36 -5.32 -6.01
CA ILE A 58 -12.05 -4.73 -5.72
C ILE A 58 -12.04 -4.10 -4.33
N LEU A 59 -13.06 -3.33 -3.95
CA LEU A 59 -13.12 -2.69 -2.64
C LEU A 59 -13.16 -3.70 -1.50
N ARG A 60 -13.94 -4.79 -1.64
CA ARG A 60 -13.94 -5.90 -0.66
C ARG A 60 -12.59 -6.60 -0.59
N GLY A 61 -11.95 -6.85 -1.74
CA GLY A 61 -10.61 -7.44 -1.77
C GLY A 61 -9.57 -6.58 -1.06
N LEU A 62 -9.55 -5.28 -1.33
CA LEU A 62 -8.64 -4.34 -0.66
C LEU A 62 -8.90 -4.23 0.84
N GLU A 63 -10.17 -4.33 1.27
CA GLU A 63 -10.53 -4.36 2.68
C GLU A 63 -10.01 -5.63 3.37
N GLN A 64 -10.18 -6.78 2.73
CA GLN A 64 -9.68 -8.06 3.24
C GLN A 64 -8.15 -8.08 3.34
N ILE A 65 -7.43 -7.53 2.36
CA ILE A 65 -5.97 -7.38 2.41
C ILE A 65 -5.59 -6.51 3.63
N GLY A 66 -6.27 -5.40 3.86
CA GLY A 66 -6.02 -4.53 5.01
C GLY A 66 -6.20 -5.24 6.35
N GLN A 67 -7.23 -6.06 6.48
CA GLN A 67 -7.46 -6.86 7.68
C GLN A 67 -6.36 -7.92 7.90
N GLN A 68 -5.91 -8.57 6.83
CA GLN A 68 -4.85 -9.57 6.88
C GLN A 68 -3.46 -8.95 7.14
N ALA A 69 -3.22 -7.73 6.65
CA ALA A 69 -1.96 -7.01 6.86
C ALA A 69 -1.67 -6.67 8.33
N ALA A 70 -2.66 -6.77 9.22
CA ALA A 70 -2.46 -6.69 10.66
C ALA A 70 -1.64 -7.88 11.22
N ASN A 71 -1.56 -8.99 10.48
CA ASN A 71 -0.72 -10.13 10.83
C ASN A 71 0.64 -10.00 10.10
N PRO A 72 1.78 -9.85 10.82
CA PRO A 72 3.10 -9.76 10.21
C PRO A 72 3.48 -10.95 9.31
N GLU A 73 2.96 -12.16 9.57
CA GLU A 73 3.21 -13.33 8.75
C GLU A 73 2.63 -13.18 7.33
N PHE A 74 1.51 -12.46 7.19
CA PHE A 74 0.91 -12.19 5.89
C PHE A 74 1.80 -11.32 4.99
N LEU A 75 2.62 -10.45 5.60
CA LEU A 75 3.55 -9.58 4.90
C LEU A 75 4.91 -10.25 4.58
N GLN A 76 5.07 -11.54 4.93
CA GLN A 76 6.27 -12.31 4.57
C GLN A 76 6.08 -12.90 3.17
N ASP A 77 6.41 -12.12 2.14
CA ASP A 77 6.35 -12.55 0.74
C ASP A 77 7.72 -12.36 0.07
N GLU A 78 8.37 -13.49 -0.27
CA GLU A 78 9.69 -13.48 -0.90
C GLU A 78 9.65 -13.17 -2.40
N GLU A 79 8.48 -13.18 -3.02
CA GLU A 79 8.30 -12.95 -4.46
C GLU A 79 7.86 -11.52 -4.78
N ALA A 80 7.31 -10.79 -3.79
CA ALA A 80 6.86 -9.43 -4.01
C ALA A 80 8.07 -8.50 -4.25
N GLU A 81 8.03 -7.73 -5.33
CA GLU A 81 9.08 -6.76 -5.67
C GLU A 81 8.98 -5.52 -4.76
N ASP A 82 7.76 -5.02 -4.58
CA ASP A 82 7.39 -3.84 -3.79
C ASP A 82 5.98 -4.00 -3.18
N VAL A 83 5.56 -3.06 -2.36
CA VAL A 83 4.23 -3.06 -1.72
C VAL A 83 3.09 -3.08 -2.75
N HIS A 84 3.25 -2.42 -3.87
CA HIS A 84 2.24 -2.35 -4.92
C HIS A 84 2.07 -3.70 -5.62
N HIS A 85 3.19 -4.38 -5.95
CA HIS A 85 3.16 -5.74 -6.51
C HIS A 85 2.54 -6.72 -5.52
N PHE A 86 2.84 -6.59 -4.24
CA PHE A 86 2.22 -7.39 -3.19
C PHE A 86 0.70 -7.21 -3.17
N VAL A 87 0.20 -5.96 -3.12
CA VAL A 87 -1.24 -5.68 -3.10
C VAL A 87 -1.92 -6.17 -4.37
N GLU A 88 -1.33 -5.96 -5.55
CA GLU A 88 -1.87 -6.45 -6.82
C GLU A 88 -1.96 -7.98 -6.83
N LYS A 89 -0.90 -8.68 -6.41
CA LYS A 89 -0.85 -10.15 -6.32
C LYS A 89 -1.94 -10.69 -5.40
N GLN A 90 -2.09 -10.11 -4.20
CA GLN A 90 -3.12 -10.51 -3.25
C GLN A 90 -4.53 -10.21 -3.77
N LEU A 91 -4.73 -9.05 -4.39
CA LEU A 91 -6.02 -8.67 -4.96
C LEU A 91 -6.44 -9.63 -6.08
N VAL A 92 -5.53 -9.95 -7.00
CA VAL A 92 -5.80 -10.91 -8.08
C VAL A 92 -6.13 -12.30 -7.53
N ALA A 93 -5.48 -12.74 -6.46
CA ALA A 93 -5.81 -14.01 -5.81
C ALA A 93 -7.24 -14.01 -5.24
N LEU A 94 -7.75 -12.85 -4.77
CA LEU A 94 -9.09 -12.73 -4.16
C LEU A 94 -10.20 -12.52 -5.19
N VAL A 95 -9.96 -11.71 -6.23
CA VAL A 95 -11.01 -11.27 -7.16
C VAL A 95 -10.77 -11.70 -8.62
N GLY A 96 -9.73 -12.49 -8.86
CA GLY A 96 -9.39 -12.99 -10.19
C GLY A 96 -8.90 -11.87 -11.12
N GLU A 97 -9.15 -12.03 -12.42
CA GLU A 97 -8.69 -11.10 -13.48
C GLU A 97 -9.18 -9.65 -13.30
N THR A 98 -10.26 -9.43 -12.57
CA THR A 98 -10.77 -8.10 -12.23
C THR A 98 -9.72 -7.29 -11.46
N GLY A 99 -8.86 -7.94 -10.67
CA GLY A 99 -7.78 -7.30 -9.93
C GLY A 99 -6.80 -6.55 -10.81
N TYR A 100 -6.47 -7.08 -12.00
CA TYR A 100 -5.56 -6.42 -12.95
C TYR A 100 -6.11 -5.09 -13.49
N LYS A 101 -7.45 -4.92 -13.53
CA LYS A 101 -8.05 -3.67 -14.00
C LYS A 101 -7.71 -2.48 -13.11
N LEU A 102 -7.36 -2.72 -11.85
CA LEU A 102 -6.95 -1.65 -10.92
C LEU A 102 -5.69 -0.90 -11.40
N HIS A 103 -4.84 -1.55 -12.20
CA HIS A 103 -3.64 -0.92 -12.75
C HIS A 103 -3.93 0.00 -13.96
N SER A 104 -5.16 0.02 -14.48
CA SER A 104 -5.53 0.81 -15.66
C SER A 104 -5.30 2.30 -15.42
N GLY A 105 -4.62 2.98 -16.38
CA GLY A 105 -4.35 4.42 -16.32
C GLY A 105 -3.46 4.87 -15.17
N ARG A 106 -2.68 3.97 -14.57
CA ARG A 106 -1.86 4.22 -13.39
C ARG A 106 -0.38 3.93 -13.66
N SER A 107 0.50 4.77 -13.17
CA SER A 107 1.94 4.57 -13.20
C SER A 107 2.45 4.18 -11.81
N ARG A 108 3.42 3.25 -11.75
CA ARG A 108 4.10 2.89 -10.51
C ARG A 108 4.72 4.12 -9.81
N ASN A 109 5.27 5.05 -10.58
CA ASN A 109 5.85 6.28 -10.06
C ASN A 109 4.81 7.17 -9.35
N GLU A 110 3.58 7.22 -9.85
CA GLU A 110 2.49 7.96 -9.22
C GLU A 110 2.01 7.28 -7.94
N GLN A 111 1.96 5.94 -7.91
CA GLN A 111 1.65 5.18 -6.70
C GLN A 111 2.66 5.50 -5.61
N ILE A 112 3.96 5.30 -5.88
CA ILE A 112 5.05 5.58 -4.93
C ILE A 112 4.96 7.03 -4.40
N ALA A 113 4.79 8.02 -5.29
CA ALA A 113 4.72 9.41 -4.89
C ALA A 113 3.49 9.74 -4.04
N THR A 114 2.35 9.10 -4.32
CA THR A 114 1.11 9.28 -3.57
C THR A 114 1.23 8.67 -2.19
N ASP A 115 1.68 7.44 -2.10
CA ASP A 115 1.81 6.71 -0.84
C ASP A 115 2.80 7.39 0.10
N LEU A 116 3.95 7.80 -0.43
CA LEU A 116 4.93 8.54 0.37
C LEU A 116 4.35 9.84 0.93
N ARG A 117 3.57 10.58 0.14
CA ARG A 117 2.90 11.80 0.63
C ARG A 117 1.86 11.52 1.70
N LEU A 118 1.07 10.47 1.55
CA LEU A 118 0.09 10.05 2.55
C LEU A 118 0.79 9.63 3.84
N TYR A 119 1.85 8.82 3.73
CA TYR A 119 2.65 8.39 4.86
C TYR A 119 3.28 9.56 5.63
N VAL A 120 3.89 10.52 4.91
CA VAL A 120 4.49 11.71 5.53
C VAL A 120 3.43 12.53 6.26
N ARG A 121 2.24 12.73 5.68
CA ARG A 121 1.13 13.45 6.34
C ARG A 121 0.70 12.75 7.62
N ARG A 122 0.45 11.45 7.57
CA ARG A 122 0.10 10.64 8.77
C ARG A 122 1.20 10.74 9.84
N SER A 123 2.47 10.65 9.42
CA SER A 123 3.60 10.76 10.34
C SER A 123 3.70 12.13 11.01
N ILE A 124 3.38 13.22 10.30
CA ILE A 124 3.31 14.57 10.85
C ILE A 124 2.17 14.67 11.87
N ASP A 125 0.99 14.16 11.55
CA ASP A 125 -0.17 14.20 12.45
C ASP A 125 0.13 13.42 13.75
N ASN A 126 0.75 12.25 13.65
CA ASN A 126 1.17 11.44 14.80
C ASN A 126 2.22 12.17 15.66
N LEU A 127 3.21 12.80 15.00
CA LEU A 127 4.24 13.57 15.71
C LEU A 127 3.65 14.77 16.44
N GLN A 128 2.71 15.50 15.81
CA GLN A 128 2.00 16.62 16.44
C GLN A 128 1.20 16.16 17.65
N GLY A 129 0.51 15.01 17.55
CA GLY A 129 -0.21 14.41 18.67
C GLY A 129 0.72 14.10 19.85
N GLY A 130 1.83 13.37 19.58
CA GLY A 130 2.81 13.03 20.61
C GLY A 130 3.48 14.24 21.27
N LEU A 131 3.76 15.31 20.50
CA LEU A 131 4.25 16.58 21.06
C LEU A 131 3.20 17.25 21.94
N GLY A 132 1.93 17.21 21.58
CA GLY A 132 0.83 17.72 22.40
C GLY A 132 0.75 17.00 23.74
N GLU A 133 0.78 15.66 23.73
CA GLU A 133 0.77 14.84 24.94
C GLU A 133 1.99 15.12 25.85
N LEU A 134 3.17 15.30 25.26
CA LEU A 134 4.36 15.66 26.02
C LEU A 134 4.23 17.02 26.69
N LEU A 135 3.69 18.02 25.98
CA LEU A 135 3.47 19.37 26.53
C LEU A 135 2.44 19.33 27.67
N GLU A 136 1.35 18.60 27.52
CA GLU A 136 0.35 18.42 28.58
C GLU A 136 0.95 17.76 29.84
N ALA A 137 1.77 16.73 29.65
CA ALA A 137 2.46 16.05 30.76
C ALA A 137 3.40 17.02 31.51
N LEU A 138 4.19 17.81 30.79
CA LEU A 138 5.11 18.81 31.38
C LEU A 138 4.36 19.91 32.13
N ILE A 139 3.22 20.38 31.61
CA ILE A 139 2.37 21.38 32.26
C ILE A 139 1.71 20.78 33.52
N GLY A 140 1.28 19.53 33.44
CA GLY A 140 0.68 18.79 34.57
C GLY A 140 1.67 18.61 35.73
N ASP A 141 2.91 18.22 35.42
CA ASP A 141 3.98 18.01 36.41
C ASP A 141 4.30 19.33 37.15
N ARG A 142 4.34 20.46 36.46
CA ARG A 142 4.54 21.79 37.09
C ARG A 142 3.51 22.14 38.13
N LYS A 143 2.25 21.68 38.01
CA LYS A 143 1.18 21.92 38.97
C LYS A 143 1.32 21.10 40.25
N SER A 144 2.08 20.01 40.21
CA SER A 144 2.32 19.13 41.36
C SER A 144 3.48 19.59 42.26
N VAL A 145 4.27 20.60 41.82
CA VAL A 145 5.44 21.12 42.54
C VAL A 145 5.13 22.41 43.31
N VAL A 146 3.87 22.88 43.32
CA VAL A 146 3.36 24.02 44.09
C VAL A 146 2.38 23.48 45.12
#